data_ae59237384f16dd65f49039a87a61a82
#
_entry.id   ae59237384f16dd65f49039a87a61a82
#
_cell.length_a   1.000
_cell.length_b   1.000
_cell.length_c   1.000
_cell.angle_alpha   90.00
_cell.angle_beta   90.00
_cell.angle_gamma   90.00
#
_symmetry.space_group_name_H-M   'P 1'
#
loop_
_entity.id
_entity.type
_entity.pdbx_description
1 polymer ?
#
loop_
_entity_poly.entity_id
_entity_poly.type
_entity_poly.pdbx_seq_one_letter_code
_entity_poly.pdbx_strand_id
1 'polypeptide(L)'
;MLFWTEPEYLLAALVWVLALAVGLRQLLLWRRRCKARGRGLRFVAVGLSGWMLLAFVTGLEVSFAAFADSTDAFNMTNISKRWFRRYIEPQRNEDGFRDCRPLQRKLAAGKKRVVFYGDSFTIGHGLRRMEDRFSDLVEVGLNANSKTAVWEVSNFGECGWEIATIEGMMKAAFTEGYEAQVIVYAYMLNDIEGYDPRTTEAIKEIQKHQPQHWLWTRTYFFNWLYFRWQQYQAGRTVDYFPHLRDSYRSPAWGSVQRTLERMRDNAKQNGAEFRVAIFPFMHSLGPDYPFREVHQQIADFCREQSIPVLDLDPVFSAHLNEGLVVGRFDNHPNERAHQLAAEALLKNLLSDLKAD
;
A
#
# COMPACT_ATOMS: atom_id res chain seq x y z
N MET A 1 18.81 -3.40 -7.43
CA MET A 1 18.76 -3.60 -5.96
C MET A 1 18.98 -5.08 -5.69
N LEU A 2 20.10 -5.45 -5.08
CA LEU A 2 20.46 -6.88 -4.84
C LEU A 2 19.72 -7.37 -3.60
N PHE A 3 18.48 -7.74 -3.76
CA PHE A 3 17.74 -8.49 -2.76
C PHE A 3 18.05 -9.98 -2.96
N TRP A 4 18.34 -10.71 -1.89
CA TRP A 4 18.49 -12.16 -2.00
C TRP A 4 17.14 -12.80 -2.31
N THR A 5 17.13 -13.74 -3.21
CA THR A 5 15.99 -14.64 -3.38
C THR A 5 15.82 -15.47 -2.09
N GLU A 6 14.61 -15.97 -1.84
CA GLU A 6 14.39 -16.82 -0.65
C GLU A 6 15.38 -18.00 -0.54
N PRO A 7 15.70 -18.74 -1.63
CA PRO A 7 16.70 -19.81 -1.58
C PRO A 7 18.09 -19.33 -1.19
N GLU A 8 18.55 -18.19 -1.71
CA GLU A 8 19.86 -17.63 -1.37
C GLU A 8 19.93 -17.22 0.10
N TYR A 9 18.87 -16.61 0.62
CA TYR A 9 18.77 -16.27 2.03
C TYR A 9 18.80 -17.52 2.91
N LEU A 10 18.02 -18.54 2.59
CA LEU A 10 17.96 -19.79 3.34
C LEU A 10 19.31 -20.50 3.36
N LEU A 11 20.03 -20.54 2.23
CA LEU A 11 21.36 -21.10 2.15
C LEU A 11 22.35 -20.33 3.05
N ALA A 12 22.35 -19.01 2.99
CA ALA A 12 23.21 -18.18 3.83
C ALA A 12 22.89 -18.35 5.33
N ALA A 13 21.60 -18.38 5.69
CA ALA A 13 21.14 -18.62 7.05
C ALA A 13 21.60 -20.01 7.56
N LEU A 14 21.48 -21.05 6.73
CA LEU A 14 21.94 -22.39 7.07
C LEU A 14 23.45 -22.41 7.32
N VAL A 15 24.26 -21.86 6.41
CA VAL A 15 25.71 -21.75 6.56
C VAL A 15 26.06 -21.01 7.85
N TRP A 16 25.38 -19.93 8.16
CA TRP A 16 25.60 -19.16 9.37
C TRP A 16 25.25 -19.93 10.65
N VAL A 17 24.12 -20.63 10.70
CA VAL A 17 23.72 -21.48 11.82
C VAL A 17 24.71 -22.61 12.06
N LEU A 18 25.22 -23.24 10.97
CA LEU A 18 26.27 -24.24 11.06
C LEU A 18 27.58 -23.66 11.63
N ALA A 19 27.96 -22.45 11.21
CA ALA A 19 29.12 -21.75 11.74
C ALA A 19 28.99 -21.47 13.24
N LEU A 20 27.81 -21.05 13.70
CA LEU A 20 27.48 -20.88 15.13
C LEU A 20 27.60 -22.20 15.90
N ALA A 21 27.11 -23.31 15.37
CA ALA A 21 27.19 -24.62 16.00
C ALA A 21 28.66 -25.07 16.14
N VAL A 22 29.46 -24.87 15.08
CA VAL A 22 30.91 -25.13 15.13
C VAL A 22 31.61 -24.24 16.16
N GLY A 23 31.28 -22.93 16.18
CA GLY A 23 31.82 -21.99 17.16
C GLY A 23 31.53 -22.40 18.60
N LEU A 24 30.30 -22.81 18.89
CA LEU A 24 29.92 -23.32 20.21
C LEU A 24 30.75 -24.55 20.61
N ARG A 25 30.85 -25.52 19.68
CA ARG A 25 31.69 -26.72 19.91
C ARG A 25 33.11 -26.35 20.25
N GLN A 26 33.73 -25.41 19.52
CA GLN A 26 35.10 -24.95 19.78
C GLN A 26 35.24 -24.27 21.15
N LEU A 27 34.30 -23.44 21.53
CA LEU A 27 34.26 -22.78 22.84
C LEU A 27 34.14 -23.80 23.99
N LEU A 28 33.30 -24.83 23.81
CA LEU A 28 33.14 -25.90 24.81
C LEU A 28 34.40 -26.76 24.92
N LEU A 29 35.06 -27.07 23.79
CA LEU A 29 36.35 -27.79 23.80
C LEU A 29 37.44 -26.93 24.45
N TRP A 30 37.49 -25.64 24.18
CA TRP A 30 38.38 -24.70 24.84
C TRP A 30 38.17 -24.65 26.35
N ARG A 31 36.92 -24.57 26.78
CA ARG A 31 36.53 -24.62 28.20
C ARG A 31 37.07 -25.90 28.87
N ARG A 32 36.90 -27.08 28.23
CA ARG A 32 37.39 -28.36 28.74
C ARG A 32 38.93 -28.36 28.88
N ARG A 33 39.66 -27.84 27.88
CA ARG A 33 41.15 -27.76 27.88
C ARG A 33 41.63 -26.79 28.98
N CYS A 34 40.97 -25.65 29.18
CA CYS A 34 41.34 -24.72 30.25
C CYS A 34 41.15 -25.35 31.63
N LYS A 35 40.01 -26.02 31.85
CA LYS A 35 39.76 -26.77 33.12
C LYS A 35 40.84 -27.82 33.40
N ALA A 36 41.17 -28.64 32.38
CA ALA A 36 42.17 -29.69 32.54
C ALA A 36 43.58 -29.14 32.85
N ARG A 37 43.87 -27.90 32.43
CA ARG A 37 45.16 -27.23 32.65
C ARG A 37 45.19 -26.30 33.85
N GLY A 38 44.11 -26.25 34.67
CA GLY A 38 44.01 -25.31 35.81
C GLY A 38 44.01 -23.85 35.45
N ARG A 39 43.68 -23.49 34.17
CA ARG A 39 43.66 -22.13 33.69
C ARG A 39 42.36 -21.43 34.01
N GLY A 40 42.42 -20.09 34.25
CA GLY A 40 41.24 -19.27 34.50
C GLY A 40 40.25 -19.30 33.33
N LEU A 41 38.96 -19.28 33.64
CA LEU A 41 37.86 -19.40 32.64
C LEU A 41 37.29 -18.05 32.15
N ARG A 42 37.88 -16.91 32.57
CA ARG A 42 37.37 -15.58 32.23
C ARG A 42 37.17 -15.37 30.74
N PHE A 43 38.17 -15.68 29.92
CA PHE A 43 38.09 -15.51 28.46
C PHE A 43 37.11 -16.49 27.81
N VAL A 44 36.96 -17.70 28.39
CA VAL A 44 35.93 -18.64 27.92
C VAL A 44 34.54 -18.14 28.23
N ALA A 45 34.34 -17.54 29.41
CA ALA A 45 33.08 -16.93 29.80
C ALA A 45 32.70 -15.76 28.84
N VAL A 46 33.66 -14.87 28.54
CA VAL A 46 33.45 -13.77 27.56
C VAL A 46 33.08 -14.34 26.20
N GLY A 47 33.83 -15.38 25.72
CA GLY A 47 33.52 -16.02 24.45
C GLY A 47 32.13 -16.65 24.41
N LEU A 48 31.71 -17.32 25.48
CA LEU A 48 30.32 -17.89 25.60
C LEU A 48 29.27 -16.80 25.67
N SER A 49 29.50 -15.71 26.39
CA SER A 49 28.57 -14.57 26.43
C SER A 49 28.40 -13.93 25.05
N GLY A 50 29.51 -13.69 24.33
CA GLY A 50 29.48 -13.21 22.95
C GLY A 50 28.76 -14.17 22.01
N TRP A 51 28.98 -15.47 22.16
CA TRP A 51 28.26 -16.48 21.38
C TRP A 51 26.75 -16.48 21.69
N MET A 52 26.35 -16.38 22.97
CA MET A 52 24.94 -16.31 23.36
C MET A 52 24.26 -15.09 22.76
N LEU A 53 24.91 -13.92 22.80
CA LEU A 53 24.39 -12.72 22.16
C LEU A 53 24.21 -12.91 20.65
N LEU A 54 25.19 -13.49 20.00
CA LEU A 54 25.16 -13.75 18.56
C LEU A 54 24.06 -14.76 18.19
N ALA A 55 23.89 -15.80 19.00
CA ALA A 55 22.81 -16.79 18.83
C ALA A 55 21.44 -16.16 19.05
N PHE A 56 21.29 -15.28 20.04
CA PHE A 56 20.06 -14.54 20.29
C PHE A 56 19.69 -13.64 19.10
N VAL A 57 20.65 -12.86 18.60
CA VAL A 57 20.44 -11.98 17.43
C VAL A 57 20.12 -12.79 16.17
N THR A 58 20.78 -13.94 16.00
CA THR A 58 20.44 -14.88 14.90
C THR A 58 19.02 -15.43 15.05
N GLY A 59 18.61 -15.74 16.29
CA GLY A 59 17.25 -16.18 16.59
C GLY A 59 16.21 -15.13 16.22
N LEU A 60 16.48 -13.84 16.50
CA LEU A 60 15.62 -12.74 16.07
C LEU A 60 15.53 -12.66 14.55
N GLU A 61 16.68 -12.72 13.85
CA GLU A 61 16.73 -12.68 12.38
C GLU A 61 15.90 -13.82 11.76
N VAL A 62 16.11 -15.05 12.23
CA VAL A 62 15.37 -16.23 11.76
C VAL A 62 13.87 -16.11 12.08
N SER A 63 13.53 -15.59 13.25
CA SER A 63 12.13 -15.37 13.62
C SER A 63 11.44 -14.34 12.70
N PHE A 64 12.11 -13.24 12.38
CA PHE A 64 11.58 -12.26 11.43
C PHE A 64 11.48 -12.84 10.02
N ALA A 65 12.47 -13.61 9.60
CA ALA A 65 12.42 -14.29 8.32
C ALA A 65 11.28 -15.32 8.22
N ALA A 66 11.01 -16.05 9.30
CA ALA A 66 10.03 -17.14 9.31
C ALA A 66 8.58 -16.68 9.55
N PHE A 67 8.39 -15.71 10.44
CA PHE A 67 7.06 -15.39 10.99
C PHE A 67 6.57 -13.98 10.66
N ALA A 68 7.45 -13.02 10.31
CA ALA A 68 6.98 -11.70 9.95
C ALA A 68 6.39 -11.73 8.53
N ASP A 69 5.08 -11.49 8.42
CA ASP A 69 4.32 -11.49 7.17
C ASP A 69 3.37 -10.29 7.16
N SER A 70 3.92 -9.10 6.93
CA SER A 70 3.22 -7.82 6.98
C SER A 70 3.76 -6.86 5.93
N THR A 71 2.96 -5.85 5.62
CA THR A 71 3.37 -4.71 4.81
C THR A 71 3.84 -3.54 5.68
N ASP A 72 4.39 -2.54 5.03
CA ASP A 72 4.57 -1.19 5.56
C ASP A 72 4.11 -0.17 4.51
N ALA A 73 3.78 1.03 4.95
CA ALA A 73 3.11 2.04 4.15
C ALA A 73 3.82 2.42 2.83
N PHE A 74 5.14 2.23 2.75
CA PHE A 74 5.94 2.59 1.58
C PHE A 74 6.61 1.39 0.89
N ASN A 75 6.27 0.17 1.28
CA ASN A 75 6.90 -1.07 0.78
C ASN A 75 8.45 -1.03 0.84
N MET A 76 9.01 -0.52 1.94
CA MET A 76 10.44 -0.30 2.07
C MET A 76 11.18 -1.49 2.68
N THR A 77 10.59 -2.15 3.67
CA THR A 77 11.23 -3.27 4.37
C THR A 77 11.31 -4.53 3.52
N ASN A 78 12.31 -5.38 3.80
CA ASN A 78 12.42 -6.68 3.16
C ASN A 78 11.22 -7.60 3.46
N ILE A 79 10.60 -7.43 4.62
CA ILE A 79 9.36 -8.12 4.98
C ILE A 79 8.24 -7.72 4.03
N SER A 80 8.02 -6.41 3.87
CA SER A 80 6.99 -5.88 2.99
C SER A 80 7.23 -6.25 1.52
N LYS A 81 8.48 -6.12 1.03
CA LYS A 81 8.85 -6.54 -0.33
C LYS A 81 8.60 -8.03 -0.59
N ARG A 82 8.88 -8.89 0.41
CA ARG A 82 8.55 -10.31 0.33
C ARG A 82 7.04 -10.53 0.30
N TRP A 83 6.30 -9.82 1.14
CA TRP A 83 4.85 -9.85 1.17
C TRP A 83 4.24 -9.49 -0.20
N PHE A 84 4.72 -8.41 -0.83
CA PHE A 84 4.30 -7.98 -2.17
C PHE A 84 4.53 -9.06 -3.23
N ARG A 85 5.73 -9.66 -3.24
CA ARG A 85 6.04 -10.76 -4.18
C ARG A 85 5.18 -12.00 -3.95
N ARG A 86 4.73 -12.23 -2.72
CA ARG A 86 3.90 -13.39 -2.37
C ARG A 86 2.42 -13.19 -2.71
N TYR A 87 1.88 -11.98 -2.50
CA TYR A 87 0.45 -11.74 -2.54
C TYR A 87 0.00 -10.78 -3.64
N ILE A 88 0.83 -9.86 -4.11
CA ILE A 88 0.44 -8.90 -5.16
C ILE A 88 0.91 -9.35 -6.54
N GLU A 89 2.22 -9.61 -6.69
CA GLU A 89 2.81 -9.94 -7.99
C GLU A 89 2.16 -11.16 -8.68
N PRO A 90 1.86 -12.28 -7.99
CA PRO A 90 1.22 -13.43 -8.62
C PRO A 90 -0.23 -13.20 -9.06
N GLN A 91 -0.86 -12.14 -8.57
CA GLN A 91 -2.23 -11.76 -8.90
C GLN A 91 -2.28 -10.68 -10.00
N ARG A 92 -1.15 -10.35 -10.64
CA ARG A 92 -1.11 -9.41 -11.76
C ARG A 92 -1.40 -10.14 -13.07
N ASN A 93 -2.23 -9.52 -13.91
CA ASN A 93 -2.46 -9.96 -15.28
C ASN A 93 -1.30 -9.56 -16.22
N GLU A 94 -1.42 -9.91 -17.49
CA GLU A 94 -0.43 -9.60 -18.54
C GLU A 94 -0.26 -8.09 -18.77
N ASP A 95 -1.28 -7.29 -18.47
CA ASP A 95 -1.24 -5.82 -18.58
C ASP A 95 -0.63 -5.16 -17.32
N GLY A 96 -0.27 -5.96 -16.30
CA GLY A 96 0.40 -5.52 -15.09
C GLY A 96 -0.53 -5.08 -13.95
N PHE A 97 -1.85 -5.07 -14.14
CA PHE A 97 -2.81 -4.75 -13.09
C PHE A 97 -3.08 -5.97 -12.19
N ARG A 98 -3.35 -5.71 -10.92
CA ARG A 98 -3.76 -6.75 -9.98
C ARG A 98 -5.18 -7.21 -10.30
N ASP A 99 -5.30 -8.11 -11.26
CA ASP A 99 -6.53 -8.76 -11.70
C ASP A 99 -6.19 -10.16 -12.26
N CYS A 100 -6.97 -11.16 -11.95
CA CYS A 100 -6.75 -12.50 -12.51
C CYS A 100 -7.30 -12.65 -13.95
N ARG A 101 -8.06 -11.65 -14.43
CA ARG A 101 -8.65 -11.63 -15.77
C ARG A 101 -7.78 -10.81 -16.72
N PRO A 102 -7.60 -11.26 -17.97
CA PRO A 102 -7.01 -10.42 -19.00
C PRO A 102 -7.92 -9.21 -19.28
N LEU A 103 -7.33 -8.06 -19.53
CA LEU A 103 -8.09 -6.87 -19.88
C LEU A 103 -8.75 -7.03 -21.25
N GLN A 104 -10.07 -7.09 -21.25
CA GLN A 104 -10.85 -7.06 -22.48
C GLN A 104 -11.20 -5.61 -22.83
N ARG A 105 -10.64 -5.08 -23.93
CA ARG A 105 -10.91 -3.70 -24.34
C ARG A 105 -12.38 -3.46 -24.63
N LYS A 106 -13.02 -4.37 -25.38
CA LYS A 106 -14.45 -4.30 -25.71
C LYS A 106 -15.29 -5.18 -24.80
N LEU A 107 -16.48 -4.72 -24.50
CA LEU A 107 -17.44 -5.48 -23.72
C LEU A 107 -18.23 -6.44 -24.60
N ALA A 108 -18.49 -7.64 -24.09
CA ALA A 108 -19.43 -8.54 -24.72
C ALA A 108 -20.87 -7.97 -24.66
N ALA A 109 -21.72 -8.36 -25.57
CA ALA A 109 -23.12 -7.92 -25.61
C ALA A 109 -23.83 -8.20 -24.27
N GLY A 110 -24.53 -7.20 -23.75
CA GLY A 110 -25.24 -7.27 -22.48
C GLY A 110 -24.38 -7.07 -21.23
N LYS A 111 -23.08 -6.82 -21.38
CA LYS A 111 -22.20 -6.45 -20.26
C LYS A 111 -22.05 -4.93 -20.14
N LYS A 112 -21.89 -4.47 -18.91
CA LYS A 112 -21.55 -3.10 -18.55
C LYS A 112 -20.29 -3.11 -17.69
N ARG A 113 -19.53 -2.01 -17.66
CA ARG A 113 -18.29 -1.95 -16.89
C ARG A 113 -18.18 -0.69 -16.05
N VAL A 114 -17.80 -0.91 -14.80
CA VAL A 114 -17.27 0.13 -13.89
C VAL A 114 -15.76 -0.02 -13.82
N VAL A 115 -15.02 1.07 -13.96
CA VAL A 115 -13.56 1.08 -13.82
C VAL A 115 -13.18 1.96 -12.65
N PHE A 116 -12.45 1.38 -11.70
CA PHE A 116 -11.83 2.13 -10.61
C PHE A 116 -10.41 2.53 -10.98
N TYR A 117 -10.11 3.80 -10.90
CA TYR A 117 -8.76 4.35 -10.96
C TYR A 117 -8.34 4.88 -9.60
N GLY A 118 -7.09 4.71 -9.23
CA GLY A 118 -6.55 5.23 -7.98
C GLY A 118 -5.15 4.69 -7.68
N ASP A 119 -4.75 4.87 -6.45
CA ASP A 119 -3.42 4.56 -5.93
C ASP A 119 -3.35 3.21 -5.20
N SER A 120 -2.54 3.19 -4.13
CA SER A 120 -2.34 2.02 -3.25
C SER A 120 -3.60 1.56 -2.52
N PHE A 121 -4.57 2.44 -2.26
CA PHE A 121 -5.86 2.07 -1.68
C PHE A 121 -6.68 1.28 -2.69
N THR A 122 -6.60 1.66 -3.95
CA THR A 122 -7.36 1.03 -5.04
C THR A 122 -6.79 -0.34 -5.41
N ILE A 123 -5.47 -0.48 -5.55
CA ILE A 123 -4.86 -1.81 -5.77
C ILE A 123 -5.09 -2.76 -4.59
N GLY A 124 -5.41 -2.22 -3.40
CA GLY A 124 -5.59 -2.98 -2.17
C GLY A 124 -4.25 -3.39 -1.54
N HIS A 125 -3.36 -2.39 -1.34
CA HIS A 125 -2.12 -2.58 -0.59
C HIS A 125 -2.45 -3.10 0.82
N GLY A 126 -1.79 -4.19 1.23
CA GLY A 126 -2.01 -4.84 2.52
C GLY A 126 -3.05 -5.96 2.50
N LEU A 127 -3.90 -6.06 1.49
CA LEU A 127 -4.84 -7.16 1.33
C LEU A 127 -4.19 -8.36 0.64
N ARG A 128 -4.33 -9.54 1.22
CA ARG A 128 -3.79 -10.78 0.65
C ARG A 128 -4.58 -11.28 -0.55
N ARG A 129 -5.86 -11.02 -0.58
CA ARG A 129 -6.81 -11.51 -1.59
C ARG A 129 -7.44 -10.35 -2.34
N MET A 130 -7.59 -10.50 -3.65
CA MET A 130 -8.28 -9.49 -4.47
C MET A 130 -9.75 -9.35 -4.10
N GLU A 131 -10.40 -10.46 -3.79
CA GLU A 131 -11.83 -10.53 -3.49
C GLU A 131 -12.22 -9.70 -2.28
N ASP A 132 -11.24 -9.30 -1.44
CA ASP A 132 -11.45 -8.45 -0.27
C ASP A 132 -11.36 -6.94 -0.61
N ARG A 133 -10.98 -6.57 -1.86
CA ARG A 133 -10.93 -5.16 -2.27
C ARG A 133 -12.31 -4.59 -2.48
N PHE A 134 -12.47 -3.30 -2.19
CA PHE A 134 -13.75 -2.62 -2.39
C PHE A 134 -14.27 -2.72 -3.83
N SER A 135 -13.38 -2.72 -4.85
CA SER A 135 -13.75 -2.85 -6.26
C SER A 135 -14.39 -4.22 -6.57
N ASP A 136 -13.79 -5.30 -6.06
CA ASP A 136 -14.28 -6.65 -6.28
C ASP A 136 -15.59 -6.90 -5.50
N LEU A 137 -15.68 -6.36 -4.29
CA LEU A 137 -16.92 -6.37 -3.50
C LEU A 137 -18.03 -5.58 -4.17
N VAL A 138 -17.72 -4.47 -4.86
CA VAL A 138 -18.68 -3.72 -5.69
C VAL A 138 -19.16 -4.58 -6.85
N GLU A 139 -18.29 -5.31 -7.54
CA GLU A 139 -18.72 -6.24 -8.63
C GLU A 139 -19.74 -7.25 -8.11
N VAL A 140 -19.44 -7.89 -6.99
CA VAL A 140 -20.37 -8.83 -6.33
C VAL A 140 -21.70 -8.15 -6.00
N GLY A 141 -21.66 -6.96 -5.41
CA GLY A 141 -22.85 -6.22 -5.00
C GLY A 141 -23.72 -5.73 -6.16
N LEU A 142 -23.13 -5.30 -7.27
CA LEU A 142 -23.86 -4.91 -8.48
C LEU A 142 -24.57 -6.11 -9.12
N ASN A 143 -23.90 -7.26 -9.17
CA ASN A 143 -24.45 -8.47 -9.79
C ASN A 143 -25.44 -9.23 -8.90
N ALA A 144 -25.42 -9.04 -7.58
CA ALA A 144 -26.33 -9.74 -6.67
C ALA A 144 -27.82 -9.45 -6.94
N ASN A 145 -28.15 -8.26 -7.47
CA ASN A 145 -29.52 -7.81 -7.67
C ASN A 145 -29.82 -7.42 -9.13
N SER A 146 -28.85 -7.49 -10.02
CA SER A 146 -29.05 -7.14 -11.44
C SER A 146 -29.85 -8.22 -12.16
N LYS A 147 -30.90 -7.81 -12.88
CA LYS A 147 -31.76 -8.68 -13.68
C LYS A 147 -31.51 -8.58 -15.19
N THR A 148 -30.83 -7.52 -15.62
CA THR A 148 -30.78 -7.11 -17.03
C THR A 148 -29.38 -6.99 -17.59
N ALA A 149 -28.40 -6.66 -16.76
CA ALA A 149 -27.01 -6.49 -17.18
C ALA A 149 -26.04 -7.26 -16.28
N VAL A 150 -24.96 -7.76 -16.85
CA VAL A 150 -23.83 -8.31 -16.09
C VAL A 150 -22.77 -7.20 -15.95
N TRP A 151 -22.50 -6.80 -14.73
CA TRP A 151 -21.46 -5.82 -14.44
C TRP A 151 -20.10 -6.46 -14.34
N GLU A 152 -19.12 -5.91 -15.04
CA GLU A 152 -17.71 -6.16 -14.83
C GLU A 152 -17.09 -4.98 -14.10
N VAL A 153 -16.25 -5.23 -13.11
CA VAL A 153 -15.50 -4.19 -12.44
C VAL A 153 -14.01 -4.38 -12.70
N SER A 154 -13.36 -3.37 -13.25
CA SER A 154 -11.91 -3.35 -13.46
C SER A 154 -11.25 -2.43 -12.45
N ASN A 155 -10.11 -2.87 -11.92
CA ASN A 155 -9.34 -2.12 -10.95
C ASN A 155 -8.00 -1.69 -11.55
N PHE A 156 -7.86 -0.40 -11.87
CA PHE A 156 -6.66 0.24 -12.39
C PHE A 156 -6.00 1.07 -11.29
N GLY A 157 -5.77 0.43 -10.15
CA GLY A 157 -5.01 0.99 -9.05
C GLY A 157 -3.56 0.54 -9.07
N GLU A 158 -2.63 1.44 -8.73
CA GLU A 158 -1.22 1.12 -8.57
C GLU A 158 -0.57 1.98 -7.49
N CYS A 159 0.33 1.38 -6.69
CA CYS A 159 1.00 2.08 -5.61
C CYS A 159 1.80 3.29 -6.09
N GLY A 160 1.60 4.43 -5.44
CA GLY A 160 2.33 5.65 -5.72
C GLY A 160 1.89 6.40 -6.98
N TRP A 161 0.77 6.02 -7.58
CA TRP A 161 0.18 6.84 -8.63
C TRP A 161 -0.45 8.10 -8.04
N GLU A 162 -0.25 9.19 -8.75
CA GLU A 162 -0.81 10.51 -8.47
C GLU A 162 -1.83 10.86 -9.56
N ILE A 163 -2.65 11.87 -9.32
CA ILE A 163 -3.74 12.25 -10.23
C ILE A 163 -3.29 12.46 -11.69
N ALA A 164 -2.09 13.02 -11.91
CA ALA A 164 -1.57 13.24 -13.27
C ALA A 164 -1.25 11.91 -13.99
N THR A 165 -0.70 10.95 -13.27
CA THR A 165 -0.44 9.59 -13.79
C THR A 165 -1.75 8.88 -14.08
N ILE A 166 -2.72 8.97 -13.16
CA ILE A 166 -4.05 8.37 -13.30
C ILE A 166 -4.81 8.95 -14.49
N GLU A 167 -4.77 10.29 -14.70
CA GLU A 167 -5.32 10.94 -15.90
C GLU A 167 -4.69 10.36 -17.18
N GLY A 168 -3.37 10.23 -17.19
CA GLY A 168 -2.62 9.67 -18.33
C GLY A 168 -3.02 8.23 -18.64
N MET A 169 -3.16 7.39 -17.62
CA MET A 169 -3.59 6.00 -17.76
C MET A 169 -5.03 5.89 -18.26
N MET A 170 -5.93 6.70 -17.73
CA MET A 170 -7.32 6.75 -18.19
C MET A 170 -7.42 7.15 -19.66
N LYS A 171 -6.64 8.17 -20.08
CA LYS A 171 -6.57 8.60 -21.48
C LYS A 171 -5.99 7.51 -22.39
N ALA A 172 -4.94 6.82 -21.94
CA ALA A 172 -4.33 5.72 -22.70
C ALA A 172 -5.34 4.57 -22.89
N ALA A 173 -6.05 4.16 -21.84
CA ALA A 173 -7.06 3.11 -21.90
C ALA A 173 -8.16 3.42 -22.91
N PHE A 174 -8.70 4.63 -22.93
CA PHE A 174 -9.69 5.04 -23.93
C PHE A 174 -9.09 5.11 -25.35
N THR A 175 -7.86 5.58 -25.50
CA THR A 175 -7.18 5.61 -26.79
C THR A 175 -6.98 4.20 -27.36
N GLU A 176 -6.76 3.22 -26.51
CA GLU A 176 -6.68 1.79 -26.86
C GLU A 176 -8.05 1.12 -27.09
N GLY A 177 -9.13 1.88 -26.93
CA GLY A 177 -10.50 1.42 -27.17
C GLY A 177 -11.11 0.66 -25.98
N TYR A 178 -10.64 0.93 -24.75
CA TYR A 178 -11.20 0.32 -23.55
C TYR A 178 -12.57 0.94 -23.24
N GLU A 179 -13.61 0.11 -23.23
CA GLU A 179 -15.01 0.53 -23.04
C GLU A 179 -15.35 0.50 -21.55
N ALA A 180 -16.02 1.56 -21.08
CA ALA A 180 -16.57 1.65 -19.73
C ALA A 180 -17.85 2.49 -19.74
N GLN A 181 -18.80 2.20 -18.86
CA GLN A 181 -19.99 3.00 -18.62
C GLN A 181 -19.79 3.98 -17.49
N VAL A 182 -19.03 3.57 -16.47
CA VAL A 182 -18.74 4.40 -15.31
C VAL A 182 -17.25 4.32 -14.96
N ILE A 183 -16.65 5.47 -14.78
CA ILE A 183 -15.32 5.63 -14.19
C ILE A 183 -15.49 6.14 -12.77
N VAL A 184 -14.91 5.45 -11.81
CA VAL A 184 -14.83 5.90 -10.42
C VAL A 184 -13.37 6.20 -10.09
N TYR A 185 -13.08 7.45 -9.83
CA TYR A 185 -11.78 7.85 -9.33
C TYR A 185 -11.79 7.78 -7.80
N ALA A 186 -11.04 6.83 -7.26
CA ALA A 186 -10.77 6.70 -5.83
C ALA A 186 -9.69 7.71 -5.45
N TYR A 187 -10.12 8.93 -5.16
CA TYR A 187 -9.25 10.06 -4.86
C TYR A 187 -8.64 9.91 -3.48
N MET A 188 -7.32 9.87 -3.40
CA MET A 188 -6.57 9.96 -2.16
C MET A 188 -5.97 11.35 -1.98
N LEU A 189 -5.93 11.85 -0.74
CA LEU A 189 -5.52 13.24 -0.48
C LEU A 189 -4.07 13.55 -0.88
N ASN A 190 -3.21 12.52 -0.99
CA ASN A 190 -1.84 12.68 -1.47
C ASN A 190 -1.72 12.75 -3.00
N ASP A 191 -2.80 12.57 -3.75
CA ASP A 191 -2.77 12.64 -5.22
C ASP A 191 -2.39 14.04 -5.76
N ILE A 192 -2.44 15.08 -4.89
CA ILE A 192 -1.97 16.44 -5.17
C ILE A 192 -0.43 16.56 -5.21
N GLU A 193 0.32 15.57 -4.68
CA GLU A 193 1.77 15.67 -4.44
C GLU A 193 2.57 16.03 -5.68
N GLY A 194 2.23 15.47 -6.83
CA GLY A 194 2.90 15.76 -8.09
C GLY A 194 2.83 17.23 -8.53
N TYR A 195 1.92 17.99 -7.97
CA TYR A 195 1.76 19.42 -8.25
C TYR A 195 2.38 20.36 -7.20
N ASP A 196 2.87 19.81 -6.06
CA ASP A 196 3.57 20.60 -5.04
C ASP A 196 5.02 20.09 -4.85
N PRO A 197 6.03 20.87 -5.28
CA PRO A 197 7.43 20.47 -5.14
C PRO A 197 7.85 20.17 -3.69
N ARG A 198 7.22 20.80 -2.70
CA ARG A 198 7.55 20.62 -1.27
C ARG A 198 7.21 19.22 -0.78
N THR A 199 6.05 18.69 -1.17
CA THR A 199 5.64 17.33 -0.83
C THR A 199 6.50 16.30 -1.56
N THR A 200 6.82 16.55 -2.83
CA THR A 200 7.74 15.73 -3.62
C THR A 200 9.14 15.67 -2.99
N GLU A 201 9.67 16.79 -2.50
CA GLU A 201 10.96 16.82 -1.81
C GLU A 201 10.93 16.08 -0.48
N ALA A 202 9.83 16.21 0.28
CA ALA A 202 9.64 15.48 1.53
C ALA A 202 9.66 13.96 1.31
N ILE A 203 8.99 13.46 0.30
CA ILE A 203 9.00 12.03 -0.08
C ILE A 203 10.40 11.60 -0.54
N LYS A 204 11.08 12.40 -1.37
CA LYS A 204 12.45 12.11 -1.77
C LYS A 204 13.39 12.01 -0.59
N GLU A 205 13.25 12.87 0.42
CA GLU A 205 14.06 12.81 1.64
C GLU A 205 13.79 11.52 2.42
N ILE A 206 12.53 11.11 2.56
CA ILE A 206 12.17 9.82 3.18
C ILE A 206 12.80 8.64 2.41
N GLN A 207 12.77 8.68 1.07
CA GLN A 207 13.27 7.63 0.19
C GLN A 207 14.80 7.64 0.02
N LYS A 208 15.47 8.77 0.27
CA LYS A 208 16.92 8.95 0.06
C LYS A 208 17.77 8.02 0.91
N HIS A 209 17.31 7.67 2.09
CA HIS A 209 18.04 6.86 3.04
C HIS A 209 17.88 5.35 2.78
N GLN A 210 18.15 4.92 1.54
CA GLN A 210 18.23 3.49 1.23
C GLN A 210 19.49 2.88 1.84
N PRO A 211 19.38 1.75 2.53
CA PRO A 211 20.53 1.10 3.14
C PRO A 211 21.51 0.61 2.07
N GLN A 212 22.80 0.86 2.28
CA GLN A 212 23.87 0.41 1.38
C GLN A 212 24.62 -0.81 1.93
N HIS A 213 24.72 -0.92 3.24
CA HIS A 213 25.48 -2.01 3.87
C HIS A 213 24.68 -3.32 3.82
N TRP A 214 25.38 -4.43 3.55
CA TRP A 214 24.77 -5.76 3.39
C TRP A 214 23.89 -6.19 4.56
N LEU A 215 24.26 -5.83 5.80
CA LEU A 215 23.49 -6.16 6.99
C LEU A 215 22.07 -5.60 6.93
N TRP A 216 21.90 -4.36 6.43
CA TRP A 216 20.60 -3.70 6.32
C TRP A 216 19.84 -4.08 5.05
N THR A 217 20.56 -4.49 4.00
CA THR A 217 19.94 -4.82 2.71
C THR A 217 19.50 -6.27 2.59
N ARG A 218 20.17 -7.19 3.31
CA ARG A 218 20.03 -8.63 3.10
C ARG A 218 19.47 -9.41 4.30
N THR A 219 19.08 -8.73 5.36
CA THR A 219 18.46 -9.34 6.55
C THR A 219 16.99 -8.89 6.67
N TYR A 220 16.24 -9.56 7.52
CA TYR A 220 14.86 -9.18 7.82
C TYR A 220 14.77 -8.34 9.08
N PHE A 221 15.31 -8.80 10.20
CA PHE A 221 15.29 -8.07 11.48
C PHE A 221 16.07 -6.76 11.42
N PHE A 222 17.32 -6.79 10.97
CA PHE A 222 18.13 -5.56 10.91
C PHE A 222 17.61 -4.58 9.86
N ASN A 223 17.13 -5.08 8.72
CA ASN A 223 16.47 -4.24 7.73
C ASN A 223 15.24 -3.55 8.29
N TRP A 224 14.38 -4.29 8.98
CA TRP A 224 13.21 -3.75 9.66
C TRP A 224 13.62 -2.70 10.71
N LEU A 225 14.61 -2.98 11.55
CA LEU A 225 15.11 -2.06 12.57
C LEU A 225 15.65 -0.78 11.95
N TYR A 226 16.41 -0.89 10.85
CA TYR A 226 16.90 0.26 10.09
C TYR A 226 15.76 1.18 9.64
N PHE A 227 14.75 0.64 8.98
CA PHE A 227 13.65 1.45 8.49
C PHE A 227 12.76 2.02 9.62
N ARG A 228 12.60 1.30 10.74
CA ARG A 228 11.93 1.87 11.94
C ARG A 228 12.71 3.07 12.51
N TRP A 229 14.02 2.96 12.55
CA TRP A 229 14.87 4.08 12.94
C TRP A 229 14.75 5.26 11.99
N GLN A 230 14.81 5.02 10.69
CA GLN A 230 14.65 6.08 9.67
C GLN A 230 13.28 6.77 9.76
N GLN A 231 12.21 6.02 9.92
CA GLN A 231 10.86 6.58 10.10
C GLN A 231 10.76 7.45 11.37
N TYR A 232 11.37 6.99 12.46
CA TYR A 232 11.42 7.78 13.70
C TYR A 232 12.17 9.11 13.49
N GLN A 233 13.27 9.09 12.75
CA GLN A 233 14.02 10.30 12.42
C GLN A 233 13.25 11.21 11.46
N ALA A 234 12.69 10.67 10.38
CA ALA A 234 11.91 11.41 9.41
C ALA A 234 10.67 12.09 10.05
N GLY A 235 9.97 11.40 10.93
CA GLY A 235 8.82 11.96 11.66
C GLY A 235 9.17 13.14 12.58
N ARG A 236 10.46 13.42 12.80
CA ARG A 236 10.94 14.59 13.57
C ARG A 236 11.41 15.74 12.69
N THR A 237 11.63 15.50 11.41
CA THR A 237 12.28 16.46 10.50
C THR A 237 11.41 16.83 9.31
N VAL A 238 10.37 16.04 9.00
CA VAL A 238 9.52 16.26 7.83
C VAL A 238 8.07 16.47 8.28
N ASP A 239 7.58 17.68 8.10
CA ASP A 239 6.18 18.06 8.33
C ASP A 239 5.29 17.69 7.12
N TYR A 240 5.31 16.40 6.73
CA TYR A 240 4.64 15.92 5.53
C TYR A 240 3.13 16.26 5.51
N PHE A 241 2.39 15.90 6.55
CA PHE A 241 0.95 16.12 6.57
C PHE A 241 0.53 17.61 6.64
N PRO A 242 1.20 18.48 7.43
CA PRO A 242 0.98 19.91 7.34
C PRO A 242 1.27 20.46 5.93
N HIS A 243 2.38 20.08 5.31
CA HIS A 243 2.70 20.53 3.95
C HIS A 243 1.65 20.06 2.93
N LEU A 244 1.21 18.81 3.03
CA LEU A 244 0.17 18.28 2.16
C LEU A 244 -1.14 19.04 2.30
N ARG A 245 -1.57 19.35 3.52
CA ARG A 245 -2.77 20.18 3.76
C ARG A 245 -2.61 21.58 3.16
N ASP A 246 -1.43 22.18 3.28
CA ASP A 246 -1.15 23.51 2.73
C ASP A 246 -1.12 23.49 1.19
N SER A 247 -0.82 22.35 0.56
CA SER A 247 -0.90 22.19 -0.89
C SER A 247 -2.31 22.47 -1.43
N TYR A 248 -3.35 22.11 -0.69
CA TYR A 248 -4.74 22.41 -1.03
C TYR A 248 -5.11 23.91 -0.94
N ARG A 249 -4.26 24.72 -0.32
CA ARG A 249 -4.37 26.20 -0.25
C ARG A 249 -3.40 26.89 -1.21
N SER A 250 -2.71 26.14 -2.04
CA SER A 250 -1.68 26.60 -2.99
C SER A 250 -2.18 26.51 -4.44
N PRO A 251 -1.41 27.02 -5.43
CA PRO A 251 -1.73 26.84 -6.86
C PRO A 251 -1.81 25.36 -7.29
N ALA A 252 -1.24 24.41 -6.52
CA ALA A 252 -1.34 22.98 -6.79
C ALA A 252 -2.81 22.51 -6.84
N TRP A 253 -3.67 23.02 -5.95
CA TRP A 253 -5.09 22.73 -5.98
C TRP A 253 -5.75 23.13 -7.30
N GLY A 254 -5.43 24.29 -7.86
CA GLY A 254 -5.91 24.68 -9.19
C GLY A 254 -5.48 23.75 -10.31
N SER A 255 -4.33 23.06 -10.14
CA SER A 255 -3.91 22.02 -11.08
C SER A 255 -4.71 20.74 -10.94
N VAL A 256 -5.01 20.32 -9.70
CA VAL A 256 -5.92 19.19 -9.42
C VAL A 256 -7.31 19.44 -10.01
N GLN A 257 -7.88 20.63 -9.79
CA GLN A 257 -9.19 21.01 -10.34
C GLN A 257 -9.23 20.84 -11.86
N ARG A 258 -8.27 21.42 -12.57
CA ARG A 258 -8.18 21.29 -14.04
C ARG A 258 -8.01 19.83 -14.49
N THR A 259 -7.31 19.01 -13.70
CA THR A 259 -7.15 17.58 -14.02
C THR A 259 -8.45 16.83 -13.85
N LEU A 260 -9.18 17.06 -12.76
CA LEU A 260 -10.52 16.48 -12.55
C LEU A 260 -11.51 16.86 -13.67
N GLU A 261 -11.48 18.12 -14.11
CA GLU A 261 -12.27 18.57 -15.26
C GLU A 261 -11.91 17.80 -16.53
N ARG A 262 -10.61 17.67 -16.84
CA ARG A 262 -10.16 16.91 -18.03
C ARG A 262 -10.50 15.42 -17.94
N MET A 263 -10.42 14.82 -16.75
CA MET A 263 -10.84 13.41 -16.54
C MET A 263 -12.34 13.24 -16.78
N ARG A 264 -13.16 14.13 -16.23
CA ARG A 264 -14.61 14.16 -16.49
C ARG A 264 -14.91 14.29 -17.98
N ASP A 265 -14.30 15.26 -18.64
CA ASP A 265 -14.56 15.56 -20.03
C ASP A 265 -14.09 14.43 -20.96
N ASN A 266 -12.96 13.80 -20.63
CA ASN A 266 -12.42 12.62 -21.33
C ASN A 266 -13.38 11.41 -21.16
N ALA A 267 -13.87 11.14 -19.95
CA ALA A 267 -14.86 10.09 -19.73
C ALA A 267 -16.11 10.33 -20.58
N LYS A 268 -16.66 11.54 -20.51
CA LYS A 268 -17.87 11.94 -21.27
C LYS A 268 -17.68 11.81 -22.79
N GLN A 269 -16.53 12.22 -23.32
CA GLN A 269 -16.20 12.07 -24.74
C GLN A 269 -16.17 10.61 -25.20
N ASN A 270 -15.85 9.69 -24.28
CA ASN A 270 -15.79 8.25 -24.53
C ASN A 270 -17.07 7.51 -24.07
N GLY A 271 -18.15 8.24 -23.78
CA GLY A 271 -19.44 7.67 -23.43
C GLY A 271 -19.54 7.10 -22.01
N ALA A 272 -18.61 7.46 -21.13
CA ALA A 272 -18.59 7.05 -19.73
C ALA A 272 -18.97 8.20 -18.80
N GLU A 273 -19.57 7.87 -17.66
CA GLU A 273 -19.80 8.81 -16.56
C GLU A 273 -18.58 8.80 -15.62
N PHE A 274 -18.15 9.99 -15.18
CA PHE A 274 -17.05 10.15 -14.22
C PHE A 274 -17.58 10.48 -12.83
N ARG A 275 -17.16 9.69 -11.84
CA ARG A 275 -17.55 9.84 -10.43
C ARG A 275 -16.30 9.82 -9.53
N VAL A 276 -16.37 10.44 -8.36
CA VAL A 276 -15.25 10.54 -7.41
C VAL A 276 -15.64 9.94 -6.06
N ALA A 277 -14.76 9.13 -5.48
CA ALA A 277 -14.85 8.67 -4.11
C ALA A 277 -13.63 9.17 -3.34
N ILE A 278 -13.81 10.00 -2.31
CA ILE A 278 -12.73 10.60 -1.53
C ILE A 278 -12.41 9.70 -0.36
N PHE A 279 -11.17 9.19 -0.32
CA PHE A 279 -10.65 8.38 0.76
C PHE A 279 -9.88 9.22 1.77
N PRO A 280 -10.15 9.09 3.08
CA PRO A 280 -9.39 9.78 4.11
C PRO A 280 -8.07 9.09 4.45
N PHE A 281 -7.14 9.83 5.05
CA PHE A 281 -5.99 9.23 5.72
C PHE A 281 -6.45 8.44 6.95
N MET A 282 -6.27 7.12 6.90
CA MET A 282 -6.79 6.19 7.91
C MET A 282 -6.12 6.34 9.29
N HIS A 283 -4.90 6.89 9.36
CA HIS A 283 -4.13 7.00 10.62
C HIS A 283 -4.60 8.12 11.56
N SER A 284 -5.39 9.06 11.07
CA SER A 284 -5.82 10.25 11.83
C SER A 284 -7.33 10.45 11.85
N LEU A 285 -8.08 9.41 11.51
CA LEU A 285 -9.55 9.44 11.56
C LEU A 285 -10.05 9.75 12.97
N GLY A 286 -11.16 10.46 13.06
CA GLY A 286 -11.82 10.77 14.32
C GLY A 286 -12.37 12.19 14.40
N PRO A 287 -12.81 12.63 15.60
CA PRO A 287 -13.41 13.96 15.81
C PRO A 287 -12.52 15.10 15.33
N ASP A 288 -11.21 14.99 15.57
CA ASP A 288 -10.21 16.00 15.25
C ASP A 288 -9.47 15.73 13.92
N TYR A 289 -10.11 15.04 12.97
CA TYR A 289 -9.51 14.71 11.68
C TYR A 289 -9.03 15.97 10.94
N PRO A 290 -7.71 16.15 10.71
CA PRO A 290 -7.16 17.44 10.29
C PRO A 290 -7.40 17.80 8.82
N PHE A 291 -7.92 16.87 8.02
CA PHE A 291 -8.16 17.06 6.58
C PHE A 291 -9.65 17.22 6.24
N ARG A 292 -10.56 17.34 7.22
CA ARG A 292 -11.99 17.45 6.95
C ARG A 292 -12.34 18.63 6.05
N GLU A 293 -11.67 19.79 6.23
CA GLU A 293 -11.84 20.95 5.35
C GLU A 293 -11.41 20.65 3.91
N VAL A 294 -10.35 19.84 3.75
CA VAL A 294 -9.87 19.41 2.42
C VAL A 294 -10.89 18.50 1.75
N HIS A 295 -11.48 17.55 2.48
CA HIS A 295 -12.57 16.71 1.96
C HIS A 295 -13.74 17.55 1.49
N GLN A 296 -14.15 18.53 2.31
CA GLN A 296 -15.25 19.45 1.95
C GLN A 296 -14.90 20.23 0.69
N GLN A 297 -13.69 20.79 0.59
CA GLN A 297 -13.20 21.54 -0.56
C GLN A 297 -13.25 20.73 -1.86
N ILE A 298 -12.81 19.46 -1.82
CA ILE A 298 -12.86 18.55 -2.97
C ILE A 298 -14.32 18.23 -3.34
N ALA A 299 -15.13 17.91 -2.34
CA ALA A 299 -16.54 17.56 -2.55
C ALA A 299 -17.34 18.73 -3.13
N ASP A 300 -17.10 19.96 -2.64
CA ASP A 300 -17.76 21.16 -3.15
C ASP A 300 -17.38 21.42 -4.61
N PHE A 301 -16.08 21.35 -4.93
CA PHE A 301 -15.62 21.45 -6.31
C PHE A 301 -16.27 20.41 -7.23
N CYS A 302 -16.32 19.15 -6.80
CA CYS A 302 -16.98 18.10 -7.59
C CYS A 302 -18.46 18.41 -7.84
N ARG A 303 -19.19 18.89 -6.82
CA ARG A 303 -20.62 19.30 -6.96
C ARG A 303 -20.79 20.47 -7.92
N GLU A 304 -19.94 21.50 -7.82
CA GLU A 304 -19.93 22.66 -8.72
C GLU A 304 -19.71 22.23 -10.17
N GLN A 305 -18.86 21.23 -10.39
CA GLN A 305 -18.55 20.66 -11.69
C GLN A 305 -19.52 19.57 -12.15
N SER A 306 -20.61 19.33 -11.39
CA SER A 306 -21.58 18.26 -11.66
C SER A 306 -20.94 16.86 -11.73
N ILE A 307 -19.91 16.62 -10.93
CA ILE A 307 -19.26 15.31 -10.76
C ILE A 307 -19.89 14.63 -9.54
N PRO A 308 -20.56 13.48 -9.67
CA PRO A 308 -21.04 12.73 -8.53
C PRO A 308 -19.89 12.38 -7.58
N VAL A 309 -20.05 12.67 -6.29
CA VAL A 309 -18.98 12.52 -5.29
C VAL A 309 -19.49 11.86 -4.03
N LEU A 310 -18.69 10.96 -3.47
CA LEU A 310 -18.87 10.33 -2.17
C LEU A 310 -17.65 10.59 -1.29
N ASP A 311 -17.87 11.22 -0.14
CA ASP A 311 -16.86 11.33 0.90
C ASP A 311 -16.97 10.13 1.86
N LEU A 312 -15.87 9.38 2.02
CA LEU A 312 -15.78 8.20 2.88
C LEU A 312 -15.31 8.51 4.31
N ASP A 313 -14.86 9.75 4.63
CA ASP A 313 -14.51 10.10 6.03
C ASP A 313 -15.65 9.82 7.01
N PRO A 314 -16.90 10.26 6.77
CA PRO A 314 -17.99 9.95 7.69
C PRO A 314 -18.27 8.46 7.88
N VAL A 315 -18.07 7.67 6.82
CA VAL A 315 -18.26 6.21 6.87
C VAL A 315 -17.22 5.56 7.77
N PHE A 316 -15.94 5.86 7.57
CA PHE A 316 -14.87 5.27 8.37
C PHE A 316 -14.85 5.83 9.80
N SER A 317 -15.11 7.11 9.97
CA SER A 317 -15.17 7.76 11.29
C SER A 317 -16.28 7.18 12.20
N ALA A 318 -17.36 6.66 11.62
CA ALA A 318 -18.41 5.95 12.37
C ALA A 318 -17.97 4.55 12.87
N HIS A 319 -16.89 3.99 12.33
CA HIS A 319 -16.43 2.62 12.60
C HIS A 319 -15.01 2.55 13.20
N LEU A 320 -14.49 3.61 13.80
CA LEU A 320 -13.12 3.70 14.33
C LEU A 320 -12.74 2.56 15.28
N ASN A 321 -13.68 2.07 16.08
CA ASN A 321 -13.44 1.01 17.06
C ASN A 321 -13.22 -0.37 16.44
N GLU A 322 -13.43 -0.52 15.13
CA GLU A 322 -13.32 -1.81 14.43
C GLU A 322 -11.90 -2.09 13.91
N GLY A 323 -10.97 -1.12 14.05
CA GLY A 323 -9.58 -1.28 13.59
C GLY A 323 -9.50 -1.38 12.06
N LEU A 324 -9.48 -0.25 11.37
CA LEU A 324 -9.67 -0.15 9.92
C LEU A 324 -8.37 -0.17 9.10
N VAL A 325 -7.22 -0.33 9.74
CA VAL A 325 -5.91 -0.32 9.07
C VAL A 325 -5.27 -1.70 9.07
N VAL A 326 -4.42 -1.95 8.08
CA VAL A 326 -3.66 -3.20 7.92
C VAL A 326 -2.81 -3.50 9.15
N GLY A 327 -2.19 -2.49 9.74
CA GLY A 327 -1.39 -2.68 10.94
C GLY A 327 -0.70 -1.42 11.44
N ARG A 328 0.04 -1.58 12.55
CA ARG A 328 0.71 -0.45 13.23
C ARG A 328 1.65 0.36 12.34
N PHE A 329 2.23 -0.25 11.32
CA PHE A 329 3.23 0.35 10.44
C PHE A 329 2.74 0.49 9.00
N ASP A 330 1.47 0.17 8.80
CA ASP A 330 0.79 0.26 7.52
C ASP A 330 -0.64 0.77 7.74
N ASN A 331 -0.83 2.01 7.38
CA ASN A 331 -2.12 2.71 7.54
C ASN A 331 -3.04 2.57 6.31
N HIS A 332 -2.74 1.65 5.40
CA HIS A 332 -3.69 1.32 4.33
C HIS A 332 -4.95 0.68 4.90
N PRO A 333 -6.10 0.83 4.24
CA PRO A 333 -7.35 0.20 4.65
C PRO A 333 -7.23 -1.34 4.63
N ASN A 334 -7.71 -1.98 5.68
CA ASN A 334 -7.80 -3.43 5.77
C ASN A 334 -9.10 -3.96 5.14
N GLU A 335 -9.34 -5.27 5.22
CA GLU A 335 -10.51 -5.95 4.66
C GLU A 335 -11.82 -5.32 5.15
N ARG A 336 -11.89 -4.93 6.43
CA ARG A 336 -13.09 -4.30 6.99
C ARG A 336 -13.34 -2.91 6.42
N ALA A 337 -12.30 -2.12 6.27
CA ALA A 337 -12.40 -0.80 5.64
C ALA A 337 -12.80 -0.91 4.17
N HIS A 338 -12.26 -1.88 3.44
CA HIS A 338 -12.67 -2.15 2.06
C HIS A 338 -14.14 -2.57 1.96
N GLN A 339 -14.63 -3.39 2.89
CA GLN A 339 -16.04 -3.76 2.95
C GLN A 339 -16.93 -2.54 3.18
N LEU A 340 -16.61 -1.67 4.14
CA LEU A 340 -17.35 -0.43 4.42
C LEU A 340 -17.36 0.51 3.23
N ALA A 341 -16.22 0.65 2.53
CA ALA A 341 -16.12 1.44 1.31
C ALA A 341 -17.04 0.88 0.20
N ALA A 342 -17.03 -0.42 -0.02
CA ALA A 342 -17.89 -1.08 -1.03
C ALA A 342 -19.38 -0.88 -0.72
N GLU A 343 -19.79 -1.07 0.53
CA GLU A 343 -21.18 -0.85 0.99
C GLU A 343 -21.61 0.60 0.75
N ALA A 344 -20.75 1.57 1.09
CA ALA A 344 -21.03 2.99 0.88
C ALA A 344 -21.09 3.37 -0.61
N LEU A 345 -20.18 2.86 -1.42
CA LEU A 345 -20.18 3.04 -2.87
C LEU A 345 -21.47 2.52 -3.50
N LEU A 346 -21.85 1.29 -3.18
CA LEU A 346 -23.07 0.64 -3.68
C LEU A 346 -24.36 1.34 -3.22
N LYS A 347 -24.36 1.93 -2.05
CA LYS A 347 -25.54 2.59 -1.47
C LYS A 347 -25.73 4.01 -1.99
N ASN A 348 -24.63 4.75 -2.21
CA ASN A 348 -24.69 6.18 -2.48
C ASN A 348 -24.21 6.54 -3.88
N LEU A 349 -22.98 6.13 -4.27
CA LEU A 349 -22.35 6.59 -5.50
C LEU A 349 -22.76 5.76 -6.73
N LEU A 350 -23.13 4.49 -6.55
CA LEU A 350 -23.47 3.54 -7.61
C LEU A 350 -24.88 2.97 -7.44
N SER A 351 -25.74 3.65 -6.68
CA SER A 351 -27.09 3.14 -6.37
C SER A 351 -28.00 3.07 -7.59
N ASP A 352 -27.82 3.95 -8.55
CA ASP A 352 -28.54 3.99 -9.83
C ASP A 352 -28.22 2.79 -10.73
N LEU A 353 -27.01 2.21 -10.61
CA LEU A 353 -26.59 1.05 -11.40
C LEU A 353 -27.25 -0.26 -10.96
N LYS A 354 -27.83 -0.29 -9.75
CA LYS A 354 -28.56 -1.46 -9.23
C LYS A 354 -29.97 -1.62 -9.79
N ALA A 355 -30.52 -0.56 -10.36
CA ALA A 355 -31.88 -0.51 -10.86
C ALA A 355 -31.99 -1.05 -12.32
N ASP A 356 -30.88 -1.18 -12.99
CA ASP A 356 -30.72 -1.75 -14.32
C ASP A 356 -30.46 -3.26 -14.27
#